data_e0bba37d3ad3320cf419f6d653290f10
#
_entry.id   e0bba37d3ad3320cf419f6d653290f10
#
_cell.length_a   1.000
_cell.length_b   1.000
_cell.length_c   1.000
_cell.angle_alpha   90.00
_cell.angle_beta   90.00
_cell.angle_gamma   90.00
#
_symmetry.space_group_name_H-M   'P 1'
#
loop_
_entity.id
_entity.type
_entity.pdbx_description
1 polymer ?
#
loop_
_entity_poly.entity_id
_entity_poly.type
_entity_poly.pdbx_seq_one_letter_code
_entity_poly.pdbx_strand_id
1 'polypeptide(L)'
;MTDDLLGRVLGERSGPFALVHRPESTGADGIDLYVGEIAEVATLAGIPLPELTGPAADGRARQDVLALVPYRQIAERGYEAPDDGAPLLAMTIAEQRTLPLAEVLWRIPNAPVHLEPGGGFDIDDDAYAATVRKVIADEIGTGAGANFVMKRSFVADISDYGVDSALRFFRRLLEREQGAYWTFIVHTGERTLVGASPERHVSVTRGRAVMNPISGTYRYPASGPTLSGVLDFLADTKECDELYMVVDEELKMMARICESGGRVVGPYLKEMARLAHTEYFIEGRTDRDPREVLHETLFAPTVTGSPLESASQVIKRYEPGGRGYYSGVLALVGRDGDGERTLDSAILIRTADIDADGRMEIGVGATLVRNSDPLSEVAETRAKAAGLLAVLGESGPARFADHPGVRAALGKRNDNISAFWLADDATREDPLPGLVGRKVLIVDAEDTFTAMIEHLLRSFGAEVTVRRFDEPYAFEPYDLVVMGPGPGDPRDCDHPKIAHLREAVDTLLRQERPFLAVCLSHQVLSARLGLELVRREQPNQGVQREIDLFGRRERVGFYNTFASRSDSEKADSDVGVIEVSRDPETGEVHALRGWGFRSMQFHPEAVLTEDGPRIVGEALTGLLRERAR
;
A
#
# COMPACT_ATOMS: atom_id res chain seq x y z
N MET A 1 -10.94 28.84 -37.13
CA MET A 1 -11.47 29.01 -35.75
C MET A 1 -10.93 27.88 -34.93
N THR A 2 -9.96 28.10 -34.07
CA THR A 2 -9.48 27.08 -33.12
C THR A 2 -10.66 26.78 -32.19
N ASP A 3 -11.06 25.52 -32.19
CA ASP A 3 -12.15 25.04 -31.32
C ASP A 3 -11.76 25.29 -29.84
N ASP A 4 -12.48 26.19 -29.17
CA ASP A 4 -12.21 26.62 -27.79
C ASP A 4 -12.79 25.58 -26.80
N LEU A 5 -12.07 24.45 -26.63
CA LEU A 5 -12.46 23.37 -25.77
C LEU A 5 -12.68 23.82 -24.29
N LEU A 6 -11.80 24.69 -23.78
CA LEU A 6 -11.94 25.23 -22.43
C LEU A 6 -13.17 26.13 -22.31
N GLY A 7 -13.47 26.95 -23.33
CA GLY A 7 -14.67 27.79 -23.35
C GLY A 7 -15.96 27.00 -23.33
N ARG A 8 -15.98 25.81 -23.97
CA ARG A 8 -17.14 24.90 -23.89
C ARG A 8 -17.34 24.35 -22.47
N VAL A 9 -16.24 24.01 -21.78
CA VAL A 9 -16.27 23.50 -20.40
C VAL A 9 -16.71 24.57 -19.39
N LEU A 10 -16.31 25.82 -19.63
CA LEU A 10 -16.66 26.96 -18.77
C LEU A 10 -18.08 27.50 -19.04
N GLY A 11 -18.79 26.99 -20.05
CA GLY A 11 -20.14 27.41 -20.42
C GLY A 11 -21.22 26.80 -19.53
N GLU A 12 -22.44 27.38 -19.55
CA GLU A 12 -23.59 26.98 -18.69
C GLU A 12 -24.11 25.55 -18.89
N ARG A 13 -23.69 24.84 -19.95
CA ARG A 13 -24.09 23.44 -20.26
C ARG A 13 -22.87 22.60 -20.56
N SER A 14 -21.94 22.55 -19.63
CA SER A 14 -20.80 21.63 -19.74
C SER A 14 -21.27 20.18 -19.58
N GLY A 15 -21.00 19.33 -20.57
CA GLY A 15 -21.05 17.87 -20.39
C GLY A 15 -19.92 17.38 -19.48
N PRO A 16 -19.74 16.07 -19.33
CA PRO A 16 -18.67 15.51 -18.51
C PRO A 16 -17.28 15.96 -19.00
N PHE A 17 -16.44 16.40 -18.04
CA PHE A 17 -15.08 16.83 -18.30
C PHE A 17 -14.14 16.58 -17.12
N ALA A 18 -12.84 16.63 -17.37
CA ALA A 18 -11.82 16.70 -16.33
C ALA A 18 -10.73 17.71 -16.69
N LEU A 19 -10.27 18.48 -15.69
CA LEU A 19 -9.04 19.25 -15.73
C LEU A 19 -8.07 18.66 -14.71
N VAL A 20 -6.88 18.27 -15.15
CA VAL A 20 -5.91 17.59 -14.29
C VAL A 20 -4.52 18.25 -14.45
N HIS A 21 -3.99 18.72 -13.34
CA HIS A 21 -2.60 19.16 -13.23
C HIS A 21 -1.76 18.02 -12.71
N ARG A 22 -0.82 17.54 -13.53
CA ARG A 22 0.08 16.40 -13.24
C ARG A 22 1.53 16.84 -13.46
N PRO A 23 2.13 17.55 -12.49
CA PRO A 23 3.44 18.19 -12.68
C PRO A 23 4.56 17.21 -13.04
N GLU A 24 4.49 15.97 -12.55
CA GLU A 24 5.48 14.93 -12.86
C GLU A 24 5.34 14.35 -14.28
N SER A 25 4.14 14.39 -14.87
CA SER A 25 3.84 13.81 -16.19
C SER A 25 3.80 14.84 -17.31
N THR A 26 3.17 16.00 -17.08
CA THR A 26 2.93 17.04 -18.10
C THR A 26 3.70 18.33 -17.84
N GLY A 27 4.52 18.36 -16.79
CA GLY A 27 5.27 19.54 -16.36
C GLY A 27 4.47 20.49 -15.47
N ALA A 28 5.17 21.34 -14.74
CA ALA A 28 4.58 22.23 -13.74
C ALA A 28 3.61 23.27 -14.32
N ASP A 29 3.74 23.61 -15.62
CA ASP A 29 2.95 24.64 -16.29
C ASP A 29 1.82 24.08 -17.18
N GLY A 30 1.60 22.75 -17.18
CA GLY A 30 0.64 22.07 -18.03
C GLY A 30 -0.62 21.62 -17.28
N ILE A 31 -1.80 21.93 -17.83
CA ILE A 31 -3.11 21.39 -17.36
C ILE A 31 -3.70 20.54 -18.48
N ASP A 32 -3.97 19.28 -18.20
CA ASP A 32 -4.66 18.43 -19.15
C ASP A 32 -6.17 18.61 -19.02
N LEU A 33 -6.82 18.89 -20.15
CA LEU A 33 -8.26 18.97 -20.29
C LEU A 33 -8.76 17.77 -21.08
N TYR A 34 -9.71 17.03 -20.50
CA TYR A 34 -10.38 15.89 -21.09
C TYR A 34 -11.89 16.15 -21.17
N VAL A 35 -12.48 15.81 -22.31
CA VAL A 35 -13.93 15.83 -22.52
C VAL A 35 -14.33 14.52 -23.16
N GLY A 36 -15.42 13.92 -22.70
CA GLY A 36 -15.86 12.62 -23.19
C GLY A 36 -17.21 12.20 -22.63
N GLU A 37 -17.57 10.95 -22.89
CA GLU A 37 -18.79 10.33 -22.40
C GLU A 37 -18.46 9.47 -21.17
N ILE A 38 -19.25 9.61 -20.11
CA ILE A 38 -19.12 8.79 -18.91
C ILE A 38 -20.15 7.66 -18.96
N ALA A 39 -19.70 6.47 -18.62
CA ALA A 39 -20.51 5.29 -18.42
C ALA A 39 -20.18 4.63 -17.08
N GLU A 40 -21.20 4.05 -16.45
CA GLU A 40 -20.99 3.13 -15.35
C GLU A 40 -20.53 1.76 -15.89
N VAL A 41 -19.50 1.19 -15.26
CA VAL A 41 -18.99 -0.14 -15.56
C VAL A 41 -19.03 -1.01 -14.32
N ALA A 42 -19.35 -2.29 -14.52
CA ALA A 42 -19.54 -3.19 -13.38
C ALA A 42 -18.22 -3.63 -12.72
N THR A 43 -17.16 -3.76 -13.51
CA THR A 43 -15.86 -4.30 -13.07
C THR A 43 -14.70 -3.54 -13.69
N LEU A 44 -13.51 -3.64 -13.07
CA LEU A 44 -12.28 -3.07 -13.62
C LEU A 44 -11.97 -3.62 -15.03
N ALA A 45 -12.19 -4.91 -15.25
CA ALA A 45 -12.03 -5.54 -16.56
C ALA A 45 -12.98 -4.95 -17.63
N GLY A 46 -14.12 -4.39 -17.21
CA GLY A 46 -15.09 -3.72 -18.06
C GLY A 46 -14.70 -2.28 -18.46
N ILE A 47 -13.63 -1.71 -17.93
CA ILE A 47 -13.13 -0.39 -18.35
C ILE A 47 -12.82 -0.43 -19.85
N PRO A 48 -13.45 0.44 -20.67
CA PRO A 48 -13.32 0.36 -22.13
C PRO A 48 -11.93 0.86 -22.56
N LEU A 49 -11.10 -0.04 -23.06
CA LEU A 49 -9.81 0.29 -23.65
C LEU A 49 -9.81 -0.06 -25.14
N PRO A 50 -9.52 0.90 -26.04
CA PRO A 50 -9.41 0.62 -27.45
C PRO A 50 -8.21 -0.32 -27.72
N GLU A 51 -8.29 -1.14 -28.76
CA GLU A 51 -7.16 -1.96 -29.20
C GLU A 51 -5.96 -1.09 -29.58
N LEU A 52 -4.74 -1.58 -29.30
CA LEU A 52 -3.51 -0.91 -29.70
C LEU A 52 -3.31 -1.09 -31.20
N THR A 53 -3.31 0.02 -31.92
CA THR A 53 -3.13 0.04 -33.39
C THR A 53 -1.70 0.44 -33.81
N GLY A 54 -0.74 0.37 -32.89
CA GLY A 54 0.63 0.84 -33.07
C GLY A 54 0.83 2.31 -32.74
N PRO A 55 2.00 2.90 -33.07
CA PRO A 55 2.33 4.29 -32.78
C PRO A 55 1.28 5.26 -33.33
N ALA A 56 0.99 6.31 -32.56
CA ALA A 56 0.14 7.39 -33.03
C ALA A 56 0.76 8.05 -34.28
N ALA A 57 -0.06 8.41 -35.25
CA ALA A 57 0.42 9.01 -36.51
C ALA A 57 1.21 10.33 -36.29
N ASP A 58 0.97 11.01 -35.19
CA ASP A 58 1.64 12.26 -34.79
C ASP A 58 2.73 12.03 -33.70
N GLY A 59 2.97 10.79 -33.27
CA GLY A 59 3.95 10.42 -32.24
C GLY A 59 3.68 10.99 -30.86
N ARG A 60 2.43 11.44 -30.58
CA ARG A 60 2.06 12.06 -29.29
C ARG A 60 1.38 11.06 -28.36
N ALA A 61 1.69 11.17 -27.07
CA ALA A 61 0.96 10.47 -26.03
C ALA A 61 -0.51 10.89 -26.02
N ARG A 62 -1.41 9.95 -25.77
CA ARG A 62 -2.85 10.17 -25.74
C ARG A 62 -3.49 9.37 -24.59
N GLN A 63 -4.41 10.02 -23.87
CA GLN A 63 -5.25 9.33 -22.90
C GLN A 63 -6.51 8.81 -23.58
N ASP A 64 -6.89 7.57 -23.28
CA ASP A 64 -8.06 6.91 -23.86
C ASP A 64 -9.25 6.93 -22.89
N VAL A 65 -8.98 6.70 -21.59
CA VAL A 65 -10.00 6.61 -20.55
C VAL A 65 -9.54 7.28 -19.24
N LEU A 66 -10.47 7.99 -18.59
CA LEU A 66 -10.37 8.41 -17.20
C LEU A 66 -11.35 7.58 -16.37
N ALA A 67 -10.87 6.82 -15.39
CA ALA A 67 -11.68 5.99 -14.52
C ALA A 67 -11.72 6.53 -13.09
N LEU A 68 -12.93 6.58 -12.51
CA LEU A 68 -13.19 6.84 -11.09
C LEU A 68 -13.54 5.52 -10.41
N VAL A 69 -12.64 4.99 -9.62
CA VAL A 69 -12.76 3.69 -8.96
C VAL A 69 -13.15 3.89 -7.50
N PRO A 70 -14.38 3.52 -7.07
CA PRO A 70 -14.82 3.65 -5.69
C PRO A 70 -14.22 2.56 -4.81
N TYR A 71 -14.17 2.80 -3.48
CA TYR A 71 -13.61 1.84 -2.52
C TYR A 71 -14.30 0.46 -2.55
N ARG A 72 -15.62 0.42 -2.76
CA ARG A 72 -16.35 -0.86 -2.80
C ARG A 72 -15.81 -1.84 -3.85
N GLN A 73 -15.05 -1.36 -4.85
CA GLN A 73 -14.48 -2.18 -5.92
C GLN A 73 -13.39 -3.17 -5.43
N ILE A 74 -12.93 -3.03 -4.17
CA ILE A 74 -12.06 -4.02 -3.54
C ILE A 74 -12.71 -5.42 -3.49
N ALA A 75 -14.03 -5.49 -3.59
CA ALA A 75 -14.79 -6.75 -3.66
C ALA A 75 -14.40 -7.61 -4.88
N GLU A 76 -13.86 -7.01 -5.96
CA GLU A 76 -13.35 -7.79 -7.11
C GLU A 76 -12.14 -8.66 -6.73
N ARG A 77 -11.40 -8.28 -5.69
CA ARG A 77 -10.29 -9.08 -5.13
C ARG A 77 -10.78 -10.17 -4.16
N GLY A 78 -12.09 -10.31 -3.97
CA GLY A 78 -12.67 -11.22 -2.99
C GLY A 78 -12.69 -10.68 -1.56
N TYR A 79 -12.32 -9.42 -1.32
CA TYR A 79 -12.29 -8.82 0.01
C TYR A 79 -13.62 -8.17 0.36
N GLU A 80 -13.94 -8.15 1.66
CA GLU A 80 -15.19 -7.59 2.14
C GLU A 80 -15.17 -6.04 2.09
N ALA A 81 -16.25 -5.44 1.61
CA ALA A 81 -16.46 -3.99 1.67
C ALA A 81 -17.93 -3.67 1.98
N PRO A 82 -18.23 -2.51 2.59
CA PRO A 82 -19.58 -1.98 2.58
C PRO A 82 -19.99 -1.67 1.14
N ASP A 83 -21.18 -2.10 0.73
CA ASP A 83 -21.76 -1.70 -0.55
C ASP A 83 -22.56 -0.42 -0.38
N ASP A 84 -21.93 0.71 -0.66
CA ASP A 84 -22.52 2.04 -0.57
C ASP A 84 -23.16 2.52 -1.90
N GLY A 85 -23.15 1.65 -2.92
CA GLY A 85 -23.74 1.95 -4.23
C GLY A 85 -22.90 2.90 -5.10
N ALA A 86 -21.73 3.38 -4.67
CA ALA A 86 -20.89 4.27 -5.47
C ALA A 86 -20.46 3.57 -6.78
N PRO A 87 -20.76 4.12 -7.97
CA PRO A 87 -20.47 3.45 -9.25
C PRO A 87 -18.99 3.54 -9.62
N LEU A 88 -18.46 2.49 -10.26
CA LEU A 88 -17.25 2.58 -11.05
C LEU A 88 -17.60 3.32 -12.35
N LEU A 89 -17.02 4.51 -12.53
CA LEU A 89 -17.26 5.36 -13.70
C LEU A 89 -16.07 5.37 -14.64
N ALA A 90 -16.31 5.26 -15.94
CA ALA A 90 -15.30 5.38 -16.97
C ALA A 90 -15.70 6.46 -17.98
N MET A 91 -14.89 7.52 -18.10
CA MET A 91 -14.98 8.52 -19.14
C MET A 91 -14.18 8.06 -20.34
N THR A 92 -14.83 7.70 -21.45
CA THR A 92 -14.15 7.52 -22.74
C THR A 92 -13.80 8.90 -23.28
N ILE A 93 -12.51 9.20 -23.41
CA ILE A 93 -12.01 10.52 -23.79
C ILE A 93 -12.15 10.71 -25.30
N ALA A 94 -13.03 11.63 -25.70
CA ALA A 94 -13.26 11.99 -27.09
C ALA A 94 -12.32 13.10 -27.54
N GLU A 95 -12.16 14.13 -26.70
CA GLU A 95 -11.31 15.29 -26.97
C GLU A 95 -10.36 15.55 -25.79
N GLN A 96 -9.13 15.93 -26.11
CA GLN A 96 -8.13 16.24 -25.09
C GLN A 96 -7.17 17.34 -25.55
N ARG A 97 -6.73 18.17 -24.59
CA ARG A 97 -5.71 19.21 -24.79
C ARG A 97 -4.90 19.42 -23.53
N THR A 98 -3.62 19.71 -23.68
CA THR A 98 -2.81 20.28 -22.60
C THR A 98 -2.79 21.81 -22.79
N LEU A 99 -3.22 22.53 -21.77
CA LEU A 99 -3.34 23.99 -21.73
C LEU A 99 -2.27 24.57 -20.80
N PRO A 100 -1.77 25.79 -21.08
CA PRO A 100 -0.92 26.48 -20.11
C PRO A 100 -1.68 26.75 -18.81
N LEU A 101 -1.04 26.50 -17.66
CA LEU A 101 -1.59 26.81 -16.32
C LEU A 101 -2.08 28.28 -16.23
N ALA A 102 -1.28 29.22 -16.77
CA ALA A 102 -1.62 30.64 -16.77
C ALA A 102 -2.94 30.92 -17.53
N GLU A 103 -3.21 30.22 -18.64
CA GLU A 103 -4.46 30.37 -19.39
C GLU A 103 -5.67 29.88 -18.56
N VAL A 104 -5.55 28.71 -17.92
CA VAL A 104 -6.61 28.14 -17.08
C VAL A 104 -6.89 29.06 -15.89
N LEU A 105 -5.86 29.54 -15.21
CA LEU A 105 -5.98 30.51 -14.11
C LEU A 105 -6.58 31.84 -14.55
N TRP A 106 -6.29 32.32 -15.77
CA TRP A 106 -6.87 33.54 -16.27
C TRP A 106 -8.36 33.39 -16.60
N ARG A 107 -8.77 32.24 -17.13
CA ARG A 107 -10.14 32.01 -17.64
C ARG A 107 -11.13 31.59 -16.55
N ILE A 108 -10.71 30.86 -15.52
CA ILE A 108 -11.56 30.53 -14.39
C ILE A 108 -11.65 31.71 -13.43
N PRO A 109 -12.84 32.24 -13.07
CA PRO A 109 -12.98 33.39 -12.19
C PRO A 109 -12.34 33.17 -10.81
N ASN A 110 -11.61 34.17 -10.31
CA ASN A 110 -11.10 34.16 -8.93
C ASN A 110 -12.14 34.77 -7.97
N ALA A 111 -13.21 34.03 -7.70
CA ALA A 111 -14.23 34.43 -6.76
C ALA A 111 -14.28 33.47 -5.55
N PRO A 112 -14.65 33.93 -4.35
CA PRO A 112 -14.76 33.05 -3.20
C PRO A 112 -15.83 31.96 -3.42
N VAL A 113 -15.61 30.82 -2.76
CA VAL A 113 -16.61 29.76 -2.63
C VAL A 113 -17.09 29.82 -1.17
N HIS A 114 -18.38 30.01 -0.99
CA HIS A 114 -19.00 30.16 0.32
C HIS A 114 -19.67 28.84 0.72
N LEU A 115 -19.50 28.49 1.99
CA LEU A 115 -20.18 27.36 2.59
C LEU A 115 -21.34 27.85 3.44
N GLU A 116 -22.45 27.14 3.42
CA GLU A 116 -23.58 27.40 4.32
C GLU A 116 -23.18 27.17 5.79
N PRO A 117 -23.78 27.93 6.72
CA PRO A 117 -23.58 27.71 8.15
C PRO A 117 -24.05 26.30 8.56
N GLY A 118 -23.28 25.62 9.39
CA GLY A 118 -23.68 24.32 9.94
C GLY A 118 -22.83 23.14 9.44
N GLY A 119 -21.82 23.39 8.60
CA GLY A 119 -20.86 22.34 8.21
C GLY A 119 -20.11 21.74 9.40
N GLY A 120 -19.85 20.44 9.37
CA GLY A 120 -19.18 19.73 10.44
C GLY A 120 -18.82 18.29 10.08
N PHE A 121 -18.22 17.58 11.02
CA PHE A 121 -17.93 16.16 10.83
C PHE A 121 -19.20 15.32 11.03
N ASP A 122 -19.40 14.32 10.19
CA ASP A 122 -20.47 13.31 10.28
C ASP A 122 -20.37 12.47 11.55
N ILE A 123 -19.15 12.25 12.04
CA ILE A 123 -18.82 11.61 13.31
C ILE A 123 -18.10 12.64 14.17
N ASP A 124 -18.67 12.98 15.31
CA ASP A 124 -18.05 13.92 16.25
C ASP A 124 -16.74 13.39 16.84
N ASP A 125 -15.98 14.26 17.50
CA ASP A 125 -14.67 13.94 18.02
C ASP A 125 -14.68 12.84 19.08
N ASP A 126 -15.68 12.85 19.97
CA ASP A 126 -15.78 11.89 21.07
C ASP A 126 -16.13 10.50 20.53
N ALA A 127 -17.05 10.43 19.55
CA ALA A 127 -17.44 9.20 18.87
C ALA A 127 -16.27 8.63 18.04
N TYR A 128 -15.54 9.50 17.32
CA TYR A 128 -14.37 9.07 16.55
C TYR A 128 -13.26 8.58 17.50
N ALA A 129 -12.93 9.29 18.57
CA ALA A 129 -11.97 8.85 19.57
C ALA A 129 -12.38 7.52 20.24
N ALA A 130 -13.68 7.28 20.43
CA ALA A 130 -14.18 6.00 20.96
C ALA A 130 -13.96 4.86 19.93
N THR A 131 -14.19 5.12 18.64
CA THR A 131 -13.89 4.16 17.55
C THR A 131 -12.40 3.85 17.50
N VAL A 132 -11.53 4.86 17.56
CA VAL A 132 -10.06 4.69 17.62
C VAL A 132 -9.66 3.76 18.76
N ARG A 133 -10.18 3.99 20.00
CA ARG A 133 -9.88 3.13 21.16
C ARG A 133 -10.31 1.68 20.92
N LYS A 134 -11.50 1.46 20.32
CA LYS A 134 -12.00 0.11 20.02
C LYS A 134 -11.12 -0.58 18.97
N VAL A 135 -10.79 0.07 17.87
CA VAL A 135 -9.94 -0.50 16.83
C VAL A 135 -8.56 -0.87 17.39
N ILE A 136 -7.97 0.00 18.23
CA ILE A 136 -6.68 -0.31 18.88
C ILE A 136 -6.81 -1.52 19.81
N ALA A 137 -7.85 -1.57 20.65
CA ALA A 137 -8.01 -2.64 21.64
C ALA A 137 -8.48 -3.96 21.03
N ASP A 138 -9.51 -3.92 20.20
CA ASP A 138 -10.24 -5.11 19.75
C ASP A 138 -9.65 -5.70 18.46
N GLU A 139 -8.95 -4.90 17.64
CA GLU A 139 -8.39 -5.35 16.38
C GLU A 139 -6.84 -5.41 16.43
N ILE A 140 -6.16 -4.26 16.58
CA ILE A 140 -4.68 -4.20 16.63
C ILE A 140 -4.16 -4.95 17.86
N GLY A 141 -4.75 -4.73 19.03
CA GLY A 141 -4.39 -5.37 20.28
C GLY A 141 -4.62 -6.88 20.28
N THR A 142 -5.48 -7.38 19.41
CA THR A 142 -5.74 -8.82 19.24
C THR A 142 -4.92 -9.43 18.10
N GLY A 143 -4.20 -8.61 17.32
CA GLY A 143 -3.34 -9.04 16.21
C GLY A 143 -4.07 -9.23 14.90
N ALA A 144 -5.24 -8.59 14.72
CA ALA A 144 -5.95 -8.61 13.44
C ALA A 144 -5.16 -7.93 12.32
N GLY A 145 -4.30 -6.98 12.65
CA GLY A 145 -3.42 -6.32 11.69
C GLY A 145 -2.42 -5.39 12.36
N ALA A 146 -1.52 -4.84 11.55
CA ALA A 146 -0.47 -3.93 11.98
C ALA A 146 -0.99 -2.50 12.14
N ASN A 147 -1.77 -2.05 11.18
CA ASN A 147 -2.38 -0.73 11.15
C ASN A 147 -3.72 -0.76 10.42
N PHE A 148 -4.61 0.18 10.76
CA PHE A 148 -5.89 0.40 10.07
C PHE A 148 -6.15 1.88 9.92
N VAL A 149 -6.66 2.30 8.76
CA VAL A 149 -7.04 3.69 8.52
C VAL A 149 -8.54 3.83 8.72
N MET A 150 -8.95 4.64 9.70
CA MET A 150 -10.36 4.89 9.99
C MET A 150 -10.79 6.25 9.47
N LYS A 151 -11.88 6.27 8.67
CA LYS A 151 -12.45 7.45 8.02
C LYS A 151 -13.49 8.12 8.90
N ARG A 152 -13.58 9.43 8.78
CA ARG A 152 -14.79 10.24 8.96
C ARG A 152 -14.85 11.32 7.90
N SER A 153 -15.99 11.98 7.73
CA SER A 153 -16.18 12.98 6.68
C SER A 153 -16.54 14.34 7.26
N PHE A 154 -15.92 15.38 6.72
CA PHE A 154 -16.42 16.74 6.89
C PHE A 154 -17.49 16.99 5.82
N VAL A 155 -18.67 17.44 6.24
CA VAL A 155 -19.82 17.68 5.37
C VAL A 155 -20.24 19.14 5.46
N ALA A 156 -20.46 19.78 4.33
CA ALA A 156 -20.99 21.14 4.24
C ALA A 156 -21.73 21.34 2.92
N ASP A 157 -22.65 22.29 2.89
CA ASP A 157 -23.34 22.68 1.67
C ASP A 157 -22.66 23.94 1.09
N ILE A 158 -22.47 23.97 -0.24
CA ILE A 158 -21.92 25.13 -0.95
C ILE A 158 -23.10 26.04 -1.32
N SER A 159 -23.01 27.32 -0.90
CA SER A 159 -24.05 28.31 -1.21
C SER A 159 -24.12 28.55 -2.73
N ASP A 160 -25.34 28.57 -3.26
CA ASP A 160 -25.62 28.83 -4.68
C ASP A 160 -24.72 27.97 -5.60
N TYR A 161 -24.68 26.66 -5.34
CA TYR A 161 -23.80 25.74 -6.04
C TYR A 161 -24.09 25.68 -7.55
N GLY A 162 -23.02 25.67 -8.30
CA GLY A 162 -22.95 25.36 -9.72
C GLY A 162 -21.55 24.84 -10.06
N VAL A 163 -21.37 24.26 -11.23
CA VAL A 163 -20.06 23.73 -11.67
C VAL A 163 -18.96 24.80 -11.64
N ASP A 164 -19.34 26.08 -11.84
CA ASP A 164 -18.44 27.21 -11.71
C ASP A 164 -17.91 27.40 -10.29
N SER A 165 -18.67 27.05 -9.25
CA SER A 165 -18.18 27.04 -7.86
C SER A 165 -17.09 25.99 -7.66
N ALA A 166 -17.27 24.80 -8.22
CA ALA A 166 -16.25 23.75 -8.20
C ALA A 166 -15.02 24.13 -9.02
N LEU A 167 -15.18 24.80 -10.17
CA LEU A 167 -14.06 25.34 -10.96
C LEU A 167 -13.26 26.40 -10.20
N ARG A 168 -13.94 27.29 -9.46
CA ARG A 168 -13.27 28.26 -8.58
C ARG A 168 -12.49 27.57 -7.45
N PHE A 169 -13.05 26.50 -6.88
CA PHE A 169 -12.34 25.70 -5.88
C PHE A 169 -11.08 25.06 -6.49
N PHE A 170 -11.19 24.43 -7.66
CA PHE A 170 -10.06 23.88 -8.40
C PHE A 170 -8.97 24.94 -8.68
N ARG A 171 -9.35 26.12 -9.17
CA ARG A 171 -8.42 27.23 -9.37
C ARG A 171 -7.64 27.55 -8.10
N ARG A 172 -8.33 27.64 -6.95
CA ARG A 172 -7.68 27.94 -5.67
C ARG A 172 -6.74 26.83 -5.21
N LEU A 173 -7.04 25.56 -5.50
CA LEU A 173 -6.10 24.46 -5.27
C LEU A 173 -4.85 24.62 -6.13
N LEU A 174 -4.98 24.95 -7.43
CA LEU A 174 -3.85 25.20 -8.31
C LEU A 174 -2.95 26.34 -7.83
N GLU A 175 -3.52 27.41 -7.24
CA GLU A 175 -2.77 28.56 -6.76
C GLU A 175 -2.09 28.31 -5.41
N ARG A 176 -2.63 27.45 -4.55
CA ARG A 176 -2.30 27.38 -3.12
C ARG A 176 -1.77 26.06 -2.63
N GLU A 177 -2.16 24.96 -3.28
CA GLU A 177 -1.62 23.66 -2.91
C GLU A 177 -0.28 23.43 -3.63
N GLN A 178 0.65 22.83 -2.90
CA GLN A 178 1.99 22.52 -3.40
C GLN A 178 2.34 21.08 -3.05
N GLY A 179 3.16 20.43 -3.89
CA GLY A 179 3.60 19.06 -3.65
C GLY A 179 2.52 18.01 -3.93
N ALA A 180 1.34 18.39 -4.42
CA ALA A 180 0.35 17.43 -4.87
C ALA A 180 0.89 16.62 -6.06
N TYR A 181 0.63 15.32 -6.06
CA TYR A 181 0.86 14.47 -7.22
C TYR A 181 -0.09 14.84 -8.36
N TRP A 182 -1.39 14.97 -8.03
CA TRP A 182 -2.41 15.49 -8.93
C TRP A 182 -3.26 16.56 -8.25
N THR A 183 -3.51 17.67 -8.94
CA THR A 183 -4.60 18.60 -8.61
C THR A 183 -5.64 18.51 -9.71
N PHE A 184 -6.89 18.22 -9.38
CA PHE A 184 -7.88 17.88 -10.37
C PHE A 184 -9.29 18.39 -10.05
N ILE A 185 -10.08 18.54 -11.11
CA ILE A 185 -11.55 18.57 -11.09
C ILE A 185 -12.05 17.55 -12.10
N VAL A 186 -13.00 16.70 -11.68
CA VAL A 186 -13.71 15.76 -12.55
C VAL A 186 -15.20 15.99 -12.37
N HIS A 187 -15.85 16.45 -13.42
CA HIS A 187 -17.32 16.63 -13.46
C HIS A 187 -17.96 15.51 -14.28
N THR A 188 -18.87 14.77 -13.66
CA THR A 188 -19.54 13.61 -14.29
C THR A 188 -20.87 13.95 -14.93
N GLY A 189 -21.39 15.15 -14.71
CA GLY A 189 -22.75 15.58 -15.02
C GLY A 189 -23.64 15.63 -13.79
N GLU A 190 -23.52 14.66 -12.88
CA GLU A 190 -24.32 14.58 -11.65
C GLU A 190 -23.48 14.83 -10.38
N ARG A 191 -22.17 14.68 -10.47
CA ARG A 191 -21.23 14.76 -9.37
C ARG A 191 -19.96 15.47 -9.81
N THR A 192 -19.32 16.18 -8.89
CA THR A 192 -18.05 16.85 -9.16
C THR A 192 -17.04 16.51 -8.06
N LEU A 193 -15.91 15.93 -8.43
CA LEU A 193 -14.79 15.72 -7.53
C LEU A 193 -13.73 16.81 -7.75
N VAL A 194 -13.31 17.47 -6.67
CA VAL A 194 -12.25 18.49 -6.69
C VAL A 194 -11.22 18.15 -5.63
N GLY A 195 -9.96 17.98 -6.03
CA GLY A 195 -8.96 17.52 -5.08
C GLY A 195 -7.51 17.89 -5.44
N ALA A 196 -6.64 17.73 -4.42
CA ALA A 196 -5.19 17.85 -4.56
C ALA A 196 -4.54 16.66 -3.83
N SER A 197 -4.51 15.51 -4.51
CA SER A 197 -3.95 14.29 -3.95
C SER A 197 -2.42 14.33 -3.92
N PRO A 198 -1.78 14.08 -2.76
CA PRO A 198 -0.33 13.99 -2.69
C PRO A 198 0.23 12.67 -3.21
N GLU A 199 -0.61 11.66 -3.41
CA GLU A 199 -0.18 10.27 -3.47
C GLU A 199 -0.49 9.63 -4.82
N ARG A 200 0.57 9.13 -5.47
CA ARG A 200 0.44 8.21 -6.61
C ARG A 200 -0.05 6.86 -6.09
N HIS A 201 -1.11 6.34 -6.71
CA HIS A 201 -1.50 4.95 -6.49
C HIS A 201 -0.54 4.02 -7.24
N VAL A 202 -0.58 4.01 -8.56
CA VAL A 202 0.38 3.32 -9.42
C VAL A 202 0.47 4.00 -10.77
N SER A 203 1.65 4.06 -11.34
CA SER A 203 1.85 4.47 -12.73
C SER A 203 2.62 3.41 -13.51
N VAL A 204 2.30 3.24 -14.81
CA VAL A 204 3.03 2.37 -15.75
C VAL A 204 3.35 3.17 -16.99
N THR A 205 4.64 3.28 -17.29
CA THR A 205 5.13 3.96 -18.49
C THR A 205 6.33 3.20 -19.05
N ARG A 206 6.29 2.84 -20.32
CA ARG A 206 7.35 2.04 -20.99
C ARG A 206 7.69 0.76 -20.23
N GLY A 207 6.66 0.06 -19.74
CA GLY A 207 6.81 -1.16 -18.97
C GLY A 207 7.39 -0.98 -17.55
N ARG A 208 7.58 0.26 -17.06
CA ARG A 208 8.00 0.54 -15.68
C ARG A 208 6.80 0.93 -14.84
N ALA A 209 6.50 0.10 -13.85
CA ALA A 209 5.52 0.38 -12.81
C ALA A 209 6.17 1.14 -11.66
N VAL A 210 5.44 2.11 -11.07
CA VAL A 210 5.89 2.87 -9.90
C VAL A 210 4.72 3.05 -8.95
N MET A 211 4.87 2.66 -7.68
CA MET A 211 4.00 3.03 -6.56
C MET A 211 4.72 4.03 -5.65
N ASN A 212 3.98 4.79 -4.85
CA ASN A 212 4.57 5.84 -4.03
C ASN A 212 3.92 5.87 -2.64
N PRO A 213 4.26 4.92 -1.75
CA PRO A 213 3.77 4.93 -0.38
C PRO A 213 4.22 6.19 0.37
N ILE A 214 3.24 6.88 0.93
CA ILE A 214 3.42 8.07 1.75
C ILE A 214 2.91 7.77 3.16
N SER A 215 3.71 8.03 4.18
CA SER A 215 3.30 7.84 5.57
C SER A 215 3.92 8.88 6.50
N GLY A 216 3.35 8.97 7.69
CA GLY A 216 3.70 9.97 8.67
C GLY A 216 3.21 11.38 8.31
N THR A 217 2.96 12.21 9.30
CA THR A 217 2.46 13.57 9.05
C THR A 217 3.13 14.58 10.00
N TYR A 218 4.04 15.38 9.47
CA TYR A 218 4.55 16.56 10.16
C TYR A 218 3.64 17.75 9.89
N ARG A 219 2.83 18.12 10.88
CA ARG A 219 1.95 19.28 10.80
C ARG A 219 2.77 20.54 11.06
N TYR A 220 2.72 21.50 10.15
CA TYR A 220 3.41 22.76 10.34
C TYR A 220 2.73 23.57 11.45
N PRO A 221 3.50 24.07 12.43
CA PRO A 221 2.97 25.02 13.40
C PRO A 221 2.55 26.32 12.71
N ALA A 222 1.72 27.14 13.36
CA ALA A 222 1.24 28.40 12.80
C ALA A 222 2.39 29.38 12.42
N SER A 223 3.55 29.24 13.06
CA SER A 223 4.79 29.97 12.74
C SER A 223 5.53 29.45 11.50
N GLY A 224 5.02 28.38 10.87
CA GLY A 224 5.68 27.67 9.77
C GLY A 224 6.60 26.53 10.24
N PRO A 225 7.08 25.67 9.30
CA PRO A 225 7.98 24.58 9.63
C PRO A 225 9.33 25.09 10.10
N THR A 226 9.97 24.31 10.99
CA THR A 226 11.33 24.56 11.46
C THR A 226 12.21 23.34 11.18
N LEU A 227 13.51 23.56 10.95
CA LEU A 227 14.44 22.45 10.73
C LEU A 227 14.45 21.47 11.90
N SER A 228 14.43 21.96 13.15
CA SER A 228 14.37 21.09 14.33
C SER A 228 13.09 20.26 14.34
N GLY A 229 11.92 20.86 14.05
CA GLY A 229 10.67 20.13 14.00
C GLY A 229 10.61 19.05 12.91
N VAL A 230 11.23 19.32 11.75
CA VAL A 230 11.38 18.29 10.69
C VAL A 230 12.30 17.16 11.15
N LEU A 231 13.44 17.48 11.78
CA LEU A 231 14.38 16.48 12.27
C LEU A 231 13.79 15.63 13.42
N ASP A 232 13.03 16.24 14.31
CA ASP A 232 12.32 15.56 15.40
C ASP A 232 11.26 14.59 14.82
N PHE A 233 10.48 15.03 13.82
CA PHE A 233 9.55 14.18 13.08
C PHE A 233 10.25 12.99 12.39
N LEU A 234 11.39 13.22 11.73
CA LEU A 234 12.14 12.16 11.07
C LEU A 234 12.78 11.19 12.07
N ALA A 235 12.96 11.57 13.33
CA ALA A 235 13.50 10.72 14.39
C ALA A 235 12.39 9.98 15.18
N ASP A 236 11.10 10.26 14.93
CA ASP A 236 9.99 9.63 15.62
C ASP A 236 9.84 8.16 15.19
N THR A 237 9.91 7.25 16.18
CA THR A 237 9.87 5.81 15.94
C THR A 237 8.51 5.36 15.39
N LYS A 238 7.39 5.94 15.87
CA LYS A 238 6.03 5.63 15.38
C LYS A 238 5.92 5.92 13.89
N GLU A 239 6.38 7.09 13.47
CA GLU A 239 6.33 7.52 12.07
C GLU A 239 7.23 6.66 11.16
N CYS A 240 8.35 6.15 11.71
CA CYS A 240 9.22 5.22 10.99
C CYS A 240 8.56 3.85 10.82
N ASP A 241 8.02 3.28 11.90
CA ASP A 241 7.39 1.95 11.89
C ASP A 241 6.17 1.93 10.95
N GLU A 242 5.35 3.00 10.97
CA GLU A 242 4.20 3.16 10.08
C GLU A 242 4.62 3.13 8.61
N LEU A 243 5.67 3.87 8.25
CA LEU A 243 6.17 3.92 6.87
C LEU A 243 6.66 2.55 6.38
N TYR A 244 7.41 1.81 7.20
CA TYR A 244 7.90 0.48 6.81
C TYR A 244 6.79 -0.53 6.59
N MET A 245 5.71 -0.47 7.38
CA MET A 245 4.56 -1.36 7.22
C MET A 245 3.86 -1.15 5.86
N VAL A 246 3.68 0.12 5.45
CA VAL A 246 3.04 0.41 4.16
C VAL A 246 3.97 0.09 2.98
N VAL A 247 5.28 0.26 3.13
CA VAL A 247 6.28 -0.15 2.12
C VAL A 247 6.26 -1.66 1.91
N ASP A 248 6.24 -2.46 2.97
CA ASP A 248 6.14 -3.93 2.87
C ASP A 248 4.84 -4.34 2.15
N GLU A 249 3.69 -3.72 2.47
CA GLU A 249 2.41 -4.04 1.84
C GLU A 249 2.40 -3.69 0.35
N GLU A 250 2.93 -2.53 -0.03
CA GLU A 250 3.03 -2.16 -1.45
C GLU A 250 4.09 -2.97 -2.21
N LEU A 251 5.19 -3.37 -1.57
CA LEU A 251 6.13 -4.33 -2.15
C LEU A 251 5.47 -5.67 -2.49
N LYS A 252 4.56 -6.16 -1.64
CA LYS A 252 3.77 -7.36 -1.92
C LYS A 252 2.90 -7.19 -3.17
N MET A 253 2.30 -6.01 -3.35
CA MET A 253 1.53 -5.68 -4.56
C MET A 253 2.45 -5.62 -5.78
N MET A 254 3.58 -4.93 -5.68
CA MET A 254 4.57 -4.86 -6.77
C MET A 254 5.15 -6.23 -7.13
N ALA A 255 5.37 -7.10 -6.14
CA ALA A 255 5.81 -8.48 -6.36
C ALA A 255 4.79 -9.30 -7.17
N ARG A 256 3.50 -8.96 -7.13
CA ARG A 256 2.45 -9.62 -7.92
C ARG A 256 2.33 -9.12 -9.34
N ILE A 257 2.63 -7.86 -9.59
CA ILE A 257 2.46 -7.24 -10.92
C ILE A 257 3.74 -7.11 -11.72
N CYS A 258 4.91 -7.18 -11.09
CA CYS A 258 6.21 -6.99 -11.73
C CYS A 258 6.98 -8.31 -11.90
N GLU A 259 7.75 -8.41 -12.99
CA GLU A 259 8.53 -9.59 -13.36
C GLU A 259 9.58 -9.97 -12.29
N SER A 260 10.25 -8.96 -11.69
CA SER A 260 11.32 -9.12 -10.71
C SER A 260 10.98 -8.54 -9.33
N GLY A 261 9.68 -8.32 -9.04
CA GLY A 261 9.22 -7.64 -7.83
C GLY A 261 9.45 -6.13 -7.88
N GLY A 262 9.47 -5.48 -6.70
CA GLY A 262 9.69 -4.05 -6.57
C GLY A 262 11.09 -3.69 -6.05
N ARG A 263 11.60 -2.52 -6.43
CA ARG A 263 12.78 -1.87 -5.84
C ARG A 263 12.33 -0.66 -5.03
N VAL A 264 12.81 -0.54 -3.80
CA VAL A 264 12.54 0.62 -2.95
C VAL A 264 13.56 1.73 -3.20
N VAL A 265 13.08 2.94 -3.47
CA VAL A 265 13.88 4.14 -3.73
C VAL A 265 13.46 5.26 -2.80
N GLY A 266 14.38 5.88 -2.10
CA GLY A 266 14.16 6.90 -1.09
C GLY A 266 14.86 6.55 0.22
N PRO A 267 14.39 7.06 1.39
CA PRO A 267 13.20 7.91 1.58
C PRO A 267 13.41 9.37 1.15
N TYR A 268 12.27 10.06 0.95
CA TYR A 268 12.22 11.49 0.65
C TYR A 268 11.27 12.21 1.62
N LEU A 269 11.44 13.54 1.74
CA LEU A 269 10.47 14.39 2.42
C LEU A 269 9.56 15.03 1.38
N LYS A 270 8.26 14.70 1.44
CA LYS A 270 7.23 15.31 0.59
C LYS A 270 6.60 16.49 1.31
N GLU A 271 6.94 17.68 0.87
CA GLU A 271 6.44 18.92 1.45
C GLU A 271 5.18 19.40 0.72
N MET A 272 4.13 19.67 1.50
CA MET A 272 2.88 20.27 1.05
C MET A 272 2.71 21.67 1.66
N ALA A 273 1.65 22.38 1.29
CA ALA A 273 1.43 23.75 1.74
C ALA A 273 1.38 23.93 3.27
N ARG A 274 0.91 22.92 4.04
CA ARG A 274 0.67 23.02 5.49
C ARG A 274 1.22 21.88 6.33
N LEU A 275 1.83 20.89 5.69
CA LEU A 275 2.37 19.72 6.34
C LEU A 275 3.44 19.08 5.45
N ALA A 276 4.20 18.11 6.00
CA ALA A 276 5.06 17.24 5.21
C ALA A 276 4.81 15.78 5.58
N HIS A 277 5.11 14.90 4.63
CA HIS A 277 5.12 13.45 4.77
C HIS A 277 6.50 12.89 4.48
N THR A 278 6.74 11.65 4.87
CA THR A 278 7.83 10.86 4.31
C THR A 278 7.29 9.94 3.22
N GLU A 279 8.07 9.71 2.16
CA GLU A 279 7.68 8.88 1.04
C GLU A 279 8.83 7.99 0.56
N TYR A 280 8.48 6.82 0.02
CA TYR A 280 9.32 6.01 -0.83
C TYR A 280 8.70 5.89 -2.23
N PHE A 281 9.51 5.49 -3.20
CA PHE A 281 9.02 4.95 -4.46
C PHE A 281 9.33 3.47 -4.49
N ILE A 282 8.41 2.68 -5.06
CA ILE A 282 8.60 1.27 -5.32
C ILE A 282 8.48 1.08 -6.83
N GLU A 283 9.54 0.62 -7.47
CA GLU A 283 9.68 0.58 -8.91
C GLU A 283 9.89 -0.86 -9.39
N GLY A 284 9.29 -1.24 -10.50
CA GLY A 284 9.48 -2.56 -11.12
C GLY A 284 9.09 -2.57 -12.59
N ARG A 285 9.31 -3.69 -13.27
CA ARG A 285 8.92 -3.87 -14.67
C ARG A 285 7.68 -4.73 -14.77
N THR A 286 6.74 -4.32 -15.64
CA THR A 286 5.50 -5.05 -15.91
C THR A 286 5.09 -4.91 -17.36
N ASP A 287 4.54 -5.98 -17.92
CA ASP A 287 3.88 -6.02 -19.24
C ASP A 287 2.37 -6.24 -19.13
N ARG A 288 1.83 -6.23 -17.89
CA ARG A 288 0.41 -6.50 -17.62
C ARG A 288 -0.51 -5.40 -18.15
N ASP A 289 -1.73 -5.81 -18.48
CA ASP A 289 -2.83 -4.89 -18.81
C ASP A 289 -3.06 -3.90 -17.63
N PRO A 290 -3.24 -2.60 -17.89
CA PRO A 290 -3.51 -1.60 -16.84
C PRO A 290 -4.68 -1.95 -15.92
N ARG A 291 -5.70 -2.66 -16.41
CA ARG A 291 -6.85 -3.12 -15.61
C ARG A 291 -6.45 -4.21 -14.62
N GLU A 292 -5.55 -5.10 -15.01
CA GLU A 292 -4.96 -6.11 -14.11
C GLU A 292 -4.04 -5.46 -13.08
N VAL A 293 -3.24 -4.47 -13.50
CA VAL A 293 -2.41 -3.69 -12.58
C VAL A 293 -3.28 -3.00 -11.53
N LEU A 294 -4.35 -2.31 -11.94
CA LEU A 294 -5.32 -1.70 -11.01
C LEU A 294 -5.92 -2.75 -10.09
N HIS A 295 -6.41 -3.87 -10.61
CA HIS A 295 -7.01 -4.95 -9.82
C HIS A 295 -6.07 -5.45 -8.72
N GLU A 296 -4.81 -5.73 -9.03
CA GLU A 296 -3.84 -6.28 -8.08
C GLU A 296 -3.34 -5.25 -7.04
N THR A 297 -3.46 -3.95 -7.33
CA THR A 297 -2.96 -2.87 -6.46
C THR A 297 -4.05 -2.12 -5.69
N LEU A 298 -5.35 -2.42 -5.88
CA LEU A 298 -6.45 -1.81 -5.10
C LEU A 298 -6.55 -2.45 -3.71
N PHE A 299 -6.62 -1.64 -2.66
CA PHE A 299 -6.34 -0.21 -2.53
C PHE A 299 -5.07 -0.05 -1.69
N ALA A 300 -4.44 1.14 -1.82
CA ALA A 300 -3.20 1.40 -1.11
C ALA A 300 -3.32 1.20 0.41
N PRO A 301 -2.34 0.58 1.06
CA PRO A 301 -2.35 0.33 2.51
C PRO A 301 -2.27 1.63 3.32
N THR A 302 -1.73 2.68 2.74
CA THR A 302 -1.67 4.04 3.31
C THR A 302 -3.05 4.64 3.61
N VAL A 303 -4.11 4.13 2.95
CA VAL A 303 -5.50 4.60 3.13
C VAL A 303 -6.45 3.48 3.59
N THR A 304 -5.96 2.26 3.74
CA THR A 304 -6.74 1.09 4.19
C THR A 304 -6.16 0.45 5.44
N GLY A 305 -4.94 -0.01 5.38
CA GLY A 305 -4.22 -0.71 6.46
C GLY A 305 -3.53 -1.99 5.99
N SER A 306 -2.88 -2.69 6.93
CA SER A 306 -2.12 -3.90 6.67
C SER A 306 -2.40 -4.98 7.74
N PRO A 307 -2.63 -6.26 7.37
CA PRO A 307 -2.82 -6.77 6.00
C PRO A 307 -4.12 -6.26 5.36
N LEU A 308 -4.12 -6.12 4.03
CA LEU A 308 -5.22 -5.47 3.31
C LEU A 308 -6.57 -6.18 3.47
N GLU A 309 -6.61 -7.51 3.47
CA GLU A 309 -7.84 -8.27 3.67
C GLU A 309 -8.44 -8.01 5.07
N SER A 310 -7.62 -8.07 6.11
CA SER A 310 -8.04 -7.76 7.48
C SER A 310 -8.51 -6.30 7.59
N ALA A 311 -7.78 -5.37 6.95
CA ALA A 311 -8.17 -3.96 6.92
C ALA A 311 -9.55 -3.77 6.30
N SER A 312 -9.88 -4.48 5.22
CA SER A 312 -11.20 -4.38 4.58
C SER A 312 -12.33 -4.85 5.51
N GLN A 313 -12.10 -5.93 6.28
CA GLN A 313 -13.07 -6.44 7.27
C GLN A 313 -13.27 -5.45 8.43
N VAL A 314 -12.18 -4.84 8.93
CA VAL A 314 -12.22 -3.84 10.00
C VAL A 314 -12.95 -2.59 9.51
N ILE A 315 -12.63 -2.09 8.31
CA ILE A 315 -13.34 -0.96 7.68
C ILE A 315 -14.84 -1.26 7.59
N LYS A 316 -15.23 -2.42 7.07
CA LYS A 316 -16.65 -2.81 6.97
C LYS A 316 -17.35 -2.83 8.33
N ARG A 317 -16.66 -3.25 9.39
CA ARG A 317 -17.20 -3.33 10.75
C ARG A 317 -17.42 -1.97 11.39
N TYR A 318 -16.48 -1.04 11.20
CA TYR A 318 -16.48 0.26 11.89
C TYR A 318 -16.97 1.43 11.03
N GLU A 319 -17.08 1.25 9.72
CA GLU A 319 -17.56 2.23 8.75
C GLU A 319 -18.74 1.67 7.92
N PRO A 320 -19.89 1.37 8.53
CA PRO A 320 -21.00 0.71 7.84
C PRO A 320 -21.64 1.55 6.72
N GLY A 321 -21.45 2.88 6.71
CA GLY A 321 -21.93 3.79 5.68
C GLY A 321 -21.10 3.77 4.39
N GLY A 322 -19.98 3.04 4.37
CA GLY A 322 -19.09 2.97 3.23
C GLY A 322 -18.16 4.18 3.06
N ARG A 323 -17.39 4.18 1.99
CA ARG A 323 -16.35 5.19 1.73
C ARG A 323 -16.58 6.02 0.47
N GLY A 324 -17.53 5.62 -0.38
CA GLY A 324 -17.70 6.23 -1.69
C GLY A 324 -16.41 6.21 -2.50
N TYR A 325 -15.98 7.38 -2.94
CA TYR A 325 -14.70 7.54 -3.63
C TYR A 325 -13.51 7.82 -2.70
N TYR A 326 -13.71 8.10 -1.41
CA TYR A 326 -12.58 8.24 -0.47
C TYR A 326 -11.77 6.93 -0.43
N SER A 327 -10.44 7.05 -0.45
CA SER A 327 -9.48 5.95 -0.61
C SER A 327 -9.59 5.16 -1.92
N GLY A 328 -10.49 5.56 -2.80
CA GLY A 328 -10.58 5.08 -4.17
C GLY A 328 -9.44 5.61 -5.06
N VAL A 329 -9.58 5.42 -6.36
CA VAL A 329 -8.55 5.78 -7.34
C VAL A 329 -9.14 6.57 -8.51
N LEU A 330 -8.44 7.64 -8.90
CA LEU A 330 -8.62 8.32 -10.16
C LEU A 330 -7.51 7.86 -11.11
N ALA A 331 -7.86 7.17 -12.20
CA ALA A 331 -6.90 6.55 -13.11
C ALA A 331 -7.06 7.06 -14.55
N LEU A 332 -5.94 7.44 -15.17
CA LEU A 332 -5.82 7.69 -16.60
C LEU A 332 -5.14 6.49 -17.27
N VAL A 333 -5.80 5.94 -18.26
CA VAL A 333 -5.24 4.91 -19.12
C VAL A 333 -5.13 5.43 -20.54
N GLY A 334 -3.96 5.28 -21.15
CA GLY A 334 -3.70 5.81 -22.46
C GLY A 334 -2.57 5.09 -23.19
N ARG A 335 -1.90 5.85 -24.06
CA ARG A 335 -0.75 5.40 -24.86
C ARG A 335 0.32 6.47 -24.86
N ASP A 336 1.57 6.05 -24.85
CA ASP A 336 2.70 6.94 -25.13
C ASP A 336 2.87 7.20 -26.62
N GLY A 337 3.90 7.99 -27.00
CA GLY A 337 4.19 8.31 -28.39
C GLY A 337 4.57 7.09 -29.25
N ASP A 338 5.08 6.04 -28.63
CA ASP A 338 5.45 4.78 -29.28
C ASP A 338 4.26 3.83 -29.44
N GLY A 339 3.10 4.19 -28.85
CA GLY A 339 1.85 3.42 -28.88
C GLY A 339 1.74 2.38 -27.76
N GLU A 340 2.68 2.35 -26.82
CA GLU A 340 2.64 1.46 -25.67
C GLU A 340 1.62 1.92 -24.63
N ARG A 341 0.95 0.98 -23.95
CA ARG A 341 -0.03 1.27 -22.89
C ARG A 341 0.61 2.02 -21.75
N THR A 342 -0.10 3.03 -21.28
CA THR A 342 0.26 3.77 -20.07
C THR A 342 -0.87 3.75 -19.06
N LEU A 343 -0.50 3.78 -17.78
CA LEU A 343 -1.38 3.98 -16.64
C LEU A 343 -0.78 5.08 -15.79
N ASP A 344 -1.61 6.00 -15.33
CA ASP A 344 -1.23 6.99 -14.34
C ASP A 344 -2.40 7.21 -13.39
N SER A 345 -2.20 7.02 -12.09
CA SER A 345 -3.32 7.04 -11.14
C SER A 345 -2.96 7.66 -9.80
N ALA A 346 -3.92 8.37 -9.23
CA ALA A 346 -3.83 9.02 -7.92
C ALA A 346 -4.86 8.44 -6.96
N ILE A 347 -4.50 8.36 -5.68
CA ILE A 347 -5.42 7.98 -4.61
C ILE A 347 -6.38 9.13 -4.35
N LEU A 348 -7.66 8.83 -4.21
CA LEU A 348 -8.71 9.83 -3.93
C LEU A 348 -8.73 10.17 -2.43
N ILE A 349 -7.76 10.98 -2.02
CA ILE A 349 -7.67 11.66 -0.72
C ILE A 349 -7.49 13.16 -0.95
N ARG A 350 -7.71 13.96 0.08
CA ARG A 350 -7.67 15.43 -0.06
C ARG A 350 -8.59 15.89 -1.19
N THR A 351 -9.76 15.27 -1.25
CA THR A 351 -10.74 15.43 -2.32
C THR A 351 -12.08 15.79 -1.71
N ALA A 352 -12.71 16.82 -2.27
CA ALA A 352 -14.11 17.16 -2.03
C ALA A 352 -14.95 16.43 -3.08
N ASP A 353 -15.93 15.68 -2.64
CA ASP A 353 -16.95 15.02 -3.44
C ASP A 353 -18.25 15.84 -3.31
N ILE A 354 -18.70 16.41 -4.42
CA ILE A 354 -19.81 17.39 -4.43
C ILE A 354 -20.92 16.82 -5.30
N ASP A 355 -22.10 16.65 -4.73
CA ASP A 355 -23.29 16.21 -5.47
C ASP A 355 -23.94 17.35 -6.29
N ALA A 356 -25.02 17.02 -7.01
CA ALA A 356 -25.73 17.97 -7.87
C ALA A 356 -26.37 19.12 -7.09
N ASP A 357 -26.70 18.93 -5.82
CA ASP A 357 -27.33 19.93 -4.95
C ASP A 357 -26.30 20.80 -4.21
N GLY A 358 -25.00 20.54 -4.37
CA GLY A 358 -23.92 21.29 -3.76
C GLY A 358 -23.51 20.78 -2.37
N ARG A 359 -24.03 19.63 -1.92
CA ARG A 359 -23.57 18.98 -0.72
C ARG A 359 -22.17 18.42 -0.96
N MET A 360 -21.21 18.95 -0.22
CA MET A 360 -19.81 18.61 -0.29
C MET A 360 -19.41 17.68 0.87
N GLU A 361 -18.78 16.57 0.55
CA GLU A 361 -18.18 15.64 1.50
C GLU A 361 -16.66 15.57 1.30
N ILE A 362 -15.90 15.76 2.37
CA ILE A 362 -14.44 15.61 2.39
C ILE A 362 -14.09 14.45 3.31
N GLY A 363 -13.82 13.27 2.76
CA GLY A 363 -13.34 12.13 3.51
C GLY A 363 -11.91 12.37 4.04
N VAL A 364 -11.69 12.08 5.32
CA VAL A 364 -10.38 12.14 5.97
C VAL A 364 -10.21 10.94 6.90
N GLY A 365 -9.00 10.38 6.94
CA GLY A 365 -8.68 9.25 7.80
C GLY A 365 -7.39 9.47 8.58
N ALA A 366 -7.27 8.75 9.70
CA ALA A 366 -6.05 8.63 10.47
C ALA A 366 -5.58 7.18 10.49
N THR A 367 -4.27 6.96 10.40
CA THR A 367 -3.66 5.64 10.46
C THR A 367 -3.49 5.24 11.91
N LEU A 368 -4.23 4.22 12.33
CA LEU A 368 -4.19 3.71 13.70
C LEU A 368 -3.15 2.60 13.80
N VAL A 369 -2.22 2.78 14.71
CA VAL A 369 -1.23 1.78 15.12
C VAL A 369 -1.36 1.53 16.64
N ARG A 370 -0.66 0.54 17.15
CA ARG A 370 -0.71 0.15 18.57
C ARG A 370 -0.54 1.32 19.54
N ASN A 371 0.34 2.26 19.22
CA ASN A 371 0.71 3.38 20.07
C ASN A 371 -0.02 4.68 19.70
N SER A 372 -1.05 4.61 18.85
CA SER A 372 -1.84 5.79 18.49
C SER A 372 -2.58 6.36 19.71
N ASP A 373 -2.52 7.69 19.86
CA ASP A 373 -3.31 8.43 20.85
C ASP A 373 -4.63 8.90 20.23
N PRO A 374 -5.78 8.52 20.78
CA PRO A 374 -7.09 8.82 20.19
C PRO A 374 -7.35 10.31 19.96
N LEU A 375 -6.87 11.18 20.82
CA LEU A 375 -7.08 12.63 20.65
C LEU A 375 -6.13 13.21 19.60
N SER A 376 -4.93 12.66 19.47
CA SER A 376 -4.02 13.02 18.39
C SER A 376 -4.59 12.63 17.03
N GLU A 377 -5.21 11.44 16.89
CA GLU A 377 -5.83 10.99 15.64
C GLU A 377 -7.06 11.85 15.27
N VAL A 378 -7.87 12.25 16.26
CA VAL A 378 -8.93 13.26 16.07
C VAL A 378 -8.34 14.56 15.51
N ALA A 379 -7.27 15.06 16.10
CA ALA A 379 -6.63 16.30 15.66
C ALA A 379 -6.03 16.16 14.25
N GLU A 380 -5.57 14.97 13.87
CA GLU A 380 -5.06 14.69 12.53
C GLU A 380 -6.17 14.77 11.47
N THR A 381 -7.31 14.14 11.70
CA THR A 381 -8.45 14.23 10.77
C THR A 381 -8.94 15.67 10.63
N ARG A 382 -8.99 16.44 11.72
CA ARG A 382 -9.33 17.88 11.66
C ARG A 382 -8.33 18.67 10.82
N ALA A 383 -7.03 18.43 11.01
CA ALA A 383 -5.99 19.12 10.24
C ALA A 383 -6.05 18.79 8.74
N LYS A 384 -6.33 17.52 8.39
CA LYS A 384 -6.48 17.08 7.00
C LYS A 384 -7.69 17.74 6.30
N ALA A 385 -8.84 17.83 6.97
CA ALA A 385 -10.00 18.55 6.44
C ALA A 385 -9.75 20.06 6.35
N ALA A 386 -9.20 20.66 7.42
CA ALA A 386 -8.88 22.08 7.46
C ALA A 386 -7.86 22.48 6.39
N GLY A 387 -6.94 21.58 6.01
CA GLY A 387 -5.98 21.80 4.92
C GLY A 387 -6.68 22.12 3.60
N LEU A 388 -7.67 21.32 3.24
CA LEU A 388 -8.44 21.51 2.00
C LEU A 388 -9.38 22.72 2.09
N LEU A 389 -10.05 22.91 3.23
CA LEU A 389 -10.96 24.03 3.46
C LEU A 389 -10.23 25.38 3.50
N ALA A 390 -9.03 25.40 4.02
CA ALA A 390 -8.22 26.62 4.13
C ALA A 390 -7.66 27.12 2.79
N VAL A 391 -7.70 26.30 1.74
CA VAL A 391 -7.43 26.76 0.38
C VAL A 391 -8.47 27.83 -0.04
N LEU A 392 -9.62 27.80 0.56
CA LEU A 392 -10.65 28.84 0.42
C LEU A 392 -10.27 30.17 1.12
N GLY A 393 -9.19 30.20 1.98
CA GLY A 393 -8.62 31.34 2.75
C GLY A 393 -7.21 31.84 2.29
N GLU A 394 -6.27 32.39 3.11
CA GLU A 394 -4.98 33.01 2.65
C GLU A 394 -3.66 32.33 3.13
N SER A 395 -2.57 32.35 2.28
CA SER A 395 -1.06 32.21 2.36
C SER A 395 -0.31 30.98 2.96
N GLY A 396 0.95 30.65 2.45
CA GLY A 396 1.78 29.45 2.71
C GLY A 396 3.29 29.64 3.06
N PRO A 397 4.07 28.58 3.48
CA PRO A 397 5.39 28.63 4.16
C PRO A 397 6.63 28.07 3.41
N ALA A 398 7.84 27.97 4.08
CA ALA A 398 9.19 27.59 3.61
C ALA A 398 9.47 26.07 3.52
N ARG A 399 10.43 25.60 2.68
CA ARG A 399 10.72 24.17 2.35
C ARG A 399 12.07 23.66 2.86
N PHE A 400 12.15 22.34 3.25
CA PHE A 400 13.35 21.69 3.79
C PHE A 400 13.77 20.39 3.09
N ALA A 401 13.04 19.88 2.09
CA ALA A 401 13.35 18.60 1.43
C ALA A 401 14.81 18.52 0.90
N ASP A 402 15.35 19.63 0.42
CA ASP A 402 16.72 19.72 -0.11
C ASP A 402 17.79 20.03 0.93
N HIS A 403 17.43 20.23 2.20
CA HIS A 403 18.39 20.55 3.26
C HIS A 403 19.31 19.34 3.54
N PRO A 404 20.65 19.52 3.58
CA PRO A 404 21.59 18.40 3.76
C PRO A 404 21.34 17.57 5.02
N GLY A 405 20.95 18.21 6.14
CA GLY A 405 20.60 17.54 7.39
C GLY A 405 19.36 16.67 7.27
N VAL A 406 18.34 17.10 6.49
CA VAL A 406 17.13 16.32 6.24
C VAL A 406 17.45 15.11 5.35
N ARG A 407 18.21 15.29 4.27
CA ARG A 407 18.66 14.19 3.41
C ARG A 407 19.49 13.16 4.19
N ALA A 408 20.37 13.61 5.07
CA ALA A 408 21.17 12.71 5.92
C ALA A 408 20.31 11.93 6.92
N ALA A 409 19.28 12.57 7.52
CA ALA A 409 18.34 11.91 8.43
C ALA A 409 17.47 10.88 7.69
N LEU A 410 17.00 11.22 6.48
CA LEU A 410 16.28 10.28 5.60
C LEU A 410 17.16 9.08 5.22
N GLY A 411 18.43 9.31 4.80
CA GLY A 411 19.35 8.24 4.43
C GLY A 411 19.56 7.20 5.54
N LYS A 412 19.63 7.65 6.81
CA LYS A 412 19.79 6.76 7.97
C LYS A 412 18.66 5.75 8.15
N ARG A 413 17.48 6.00 7.62
CA ARG A 413 16.35 5.05 7.69
C ARG A 413 16.63 3.78 6.89
N ASN A 414 17.47 3.85 5.86
CA ASN A 414 17.84 2.68 5.04
C ASN A 414 18.95 1.82 5.67
N ASP A 415 19.60 2.29 6.74
CA ASP A 415 20.75 1.59 7.33
C ASP A 415 20.36 0.25 8.00
N ASN A 416 19.10 0.09 8.38
CA ASN A 416 18.60 -1.06 9.13
C ASN A 416 17.51 -1.86 8.40
N ILE A 417 17.42 -1.74 7.09
CA ILE A 417 16.45 -2.49 6.29
C ILE A 417 17.13 -3.34 5.22
N SER A 418 16.39 -4.27 4.64
CA SER A 418 16.91 -5.22 3.65
C SER A 418 17.47 -4.51 2.41
N ALA A 419 18.77 -4.63 2.19
CA ALA A 419 19.45 -4.10 1.01
C ALA A 419 18.94 -4.74 -0.30
N PHE A 420 18.39 -5.95 -0.23
CA PHE A 420 17.83 -6.65 -1.38
C PHE A 420 16.74 -5.83 -2.08
N TRP A 421 15.82 -5.23 -1.32
CA TRP A 421 14.71 -4.45 -1.88
C TRP A 421 15.10 -3.02 -2.30
N LEU A 422 16.29 -2.54 -1.87
CA LEU A 422 16.88 -1.27 -2.31
C LEU A 422 17.72 -1.43 -3.61
N ALA A 423 18.11 -2.66 -3.96
CA ALA A 423 18.97 -2.95 -5.10
C ALA A 423 18.21 -2.96 -6.44
N ASP A 424 18.89 -2.66 -7.54
CA ASP A 424 18.38 -2.82 -8.91
C ASP A 424 18.21 -4.31 -9.26
N ASP A 425 17.30 -4.65 -10.15
CA ASP A 425 16.99 -6.03 -10.57
C ASP A 425 18.25 -6.80 -10.99
N ALA A 426 19.14 -6.17 -11.77
CA ALA A 426 20.39 -6.78 -12.23
C ALA A 426 21.37 -7.10 -11.08
N THR A 427 21.26 -6.42 -9.93
CA THR A 427 22.13 -6.65 -8.76
C THR A 427 21.48 -7.56 -7.72
N ARG A 428 20.17 -7.85 -7.86
CA ARG A 428 19.44 -8.82 -7.01
C ARG A 428 19.70 -10.26 -7.43
N GLU A 429 20.00 -10.50 -8.69
CA GLU A 429 20.34 -11.85 -9.15
C GLU A 429 21.64 -12.29 -8.47
N ASP A 430 21.53 -13.15 -7.47
CA ASP A 430 22.65 -13.77 -6.76
C ASP A 430 22.47 -15.31 -6.77
N PRO A 431 22.68 -15.96 -7.93
CA PRO A 431 22.44 -17.40 -8.07
C PRO A 431 23.29 -18.21 -7.09
N LEU A 432 22.64 -18.92 -6.20
CA LEU A 432 23.31 -19.82 -5.25
C LEU A 432 23.54 -21.19 -5.90
N PRO A 433 24.81 -21.67 -6.04
CA PRO A 433 25.11 -22.90 -6.76
C PRO A 433 24.32 -24.14 -6.31
N GLY A 434 23.87 -24.18 -5.07
CA GLY A 434 23.04 -25.27 -4.55
C GLY A 434 21.57 -25.18 -4.91
N LEU A 435 21.08 -24.02 -5.38
CA LEU A 435 19.66 -23.74 -5.64
C LEU A 435 19.36 -23.56 -7.14
N VAL A 436 20.35 -23.26 -7.96
CA VAL A 436 20.17 -23.09 -9.41
C VAL A 436 19.50 -24.32 -10.04
N GLY A 437 18.36 -24.09 -10.71
CA GLY A 437 17.57 -25.13 -11.37
C GLY A 437 16.86 -26.11 -10.43
N ARG A 438 16.89 -25.88 -9.10
CA ARG A 438 16.10 -26.68 -8.13
C ARG A 438 14.65 -26.30 -8.19
N LYS A 439 13.79 -27.32 -8.17
CA LYS A 439 12.34 -27.15 -8.12
C LYS A 439 11.89 -26.94 -6.68
N VAL A 440 11.31 -25.77 -6.41
CA VAL A 440 10.82 -25.40 -5.09
C VAL A 440 9.32 -25.21 -5.13
N LEU A 441 8.59 -25.89 -4.23
CA LEU A 441 7.18 -25.64 -3.99
C LEU A 441 7.04 -24.68 -2.82
N ILE A 442 6.26 -23.61 -2.98
CA ILE A 442 5.78 -22.80 -1.87
C ILE A 442 4.31 -23.15 -1.63
N VAL A 443 3.99 -23.58 -0.42
CA VAL A 443 2.60 -23.74 0.03
C VAL A 443 2.17 -22.43 0.68
N ASP A 444 1.32 -21.68 -0.03
CA ASP A 444 0.79 -20.42 0.45
C ASP A 444 -0.33 -20.65 1.48
N ALA A 445 -0.15 -20.08 2.67
CA ALA A 445 -1.14 -20.15 3.74
C ALA A 445 -1.95 -18.83 3.87
N GLU A 446 -2.27 -18.21 2.73
CA GLU A 446 -3.05 -16.96 2.62
C GLU A 446 -2.30 -15.71 3.11
N ASP A 447 -1.03 -15.59 2.75
CA ASP A 447 -0.24 -14.39 3.03
C ASP A 447 0.46 -13.89 1.77
N THR A 448 0.27 -12.62 1.46
CA THR A 448 0.91 -11.98 0.30
C THR A 448 2.43 -11.85 0.43
N PHE A 449 3.02 -12.02 1.60
CA PHE A 449 4.47 -12.24 1.77
C PHE A 449 4.99 -13.44 0.97
N THR A 450 4.14 -14.39 0.63
CA THR A 450 4.47 -15.53 -0.24
C THR A 450 5.09 -15.07 -1.58
N ALA A 451 4.58 -13.97 -2.18
CA ALA A 451 5.14 -13.41 -3.41
C ALA A 451 6.55 -12.86 -3.22
N MET A 452 6.85 -12.27 -2.06
CA MET A 452 8.21 -11.81 -1.75
C MET A 452 9.18 -12.98 -1.57
N ILE A 453 8.74 -14.06 -0.91
CA ILE A 453 9.52 -15.32 -0.81
C ILE A 453 9.81 -15.89 -2.20
N GLU A 454 8.82 -15.90 -3.09
CA GLU A 454 8.96 -16.37 -4.46
C GLU A 454 10.07 -15.62 -5.20
N HIS A 455 10.03 -14.27 -5.19
CA HIS A 455 11.07 -13.45 -5.83
C HIS A 455 12.45 -13.67 -5.23
N LEU A 456 12.53 -13.79 -3.91
CA LEU A 456 13.78 -14.10 -3.21
C LEU A 456 14.37 -15.45 -3.67
N LEU A 457 13.56 -16.50 -3.78
CA LEU A 457 14.01 -17.81 -4.23
C LEU A 457 14.39 -17.83 -5.71
N ARG A 458 13.68 -17.10 -6.54
CA ARG A 458 14.01 -16.93 -7.96
C ARG A 458 15.35 -16.22 -8.15
N SER A 459 15.65 -15.21 -7.33
CA SER A 459 16.96 -14.53 -7.39
C SER A 459 18.13 -15.47 -7.09
N PHE A 460 17.90 -16.55 -6.35
CA PHE A 460 18.88 -17.62 -6.13
C PHE A 460 18.99 -18.61 -7.29
N GLY A 461 18.19 -18.45 -8.36
CA GLY A 461 18.16 -19.33 -9.53
C GLY A 461 17.27 -20.56 -9.39
N ALA A 462 16.36 -20.60 -8.41
CA ALA A 462 15.41 -21.70 -8.23
C ALA A 462 14.22 -21.61 -9.19
N GLU A 463 13.67 -22.77 -9.59
CA GLU A 463 12.40 -22.90 -10.30
C GLU A 463 11.27 -22.99 -9.27
N VAL A 464 10.53 -21.89 -9.09
CA VAL A 464 9.53 -21.77 -8.01
C VAL A 464 8.12 -22.00 -8.54
N THR A 465 7.35 -22.83 -7.83
CA THR A 465 5.92 -23.02 -8.02
C THR A 465 5.19 -22.68 -6.73
N VAL A 466 4.22 -21.79 -6.79
CA VAL A 466 3.36 -21.44 -5.67
C VAL A 466 2.03 -22.20 -5.80
N ARG A 467 1.55 -22.77 -4.70
CA ARG A 467 0.22 -23.37 -4.57
C ARG A 467 -0.40 -22.94 -3.26
N ARG A 468 -1.65 -22.48 -3.31
CA ARG A 468 -2.42 -22.19 -2.12
C ARG A 468 -2.71 -23.50 -1.35
N PHE A 469 -2.82 -23.44 -0.03
CA PHE A 469 -2.99 -24.61 0.84
C PHE A 469 -4.19 -25.48 0.46
N ASP A 470 -5.27 -24.92 -0.11
CA ASP A 470 -6.50 -25.60 -0.54
C ASP A 470 -6.50 -26.03 -2.03
N GLU A 471 -5.43 -25.72 -2.76
CA GLU A 471 -5.23 -26.23 -4.12
C GLU A 471 -4.59 -27.62 -4.10
N PRO A 472 -4.84 -28.45 -5.13
CA PRO A 472 -4.17 -29.75 -5.22
C PRO A 472 -2.68 -29.58 -5.57
N TYR A 473 -1.80 -30.21 -4.80
CA TYR A 473 -0.37 -30.31 -5.07
C TYR A 473 0.20 -31.64 -4.54
N ALA A 474 1.41 -31.98 -4.98
CA ALA A 474 2.18 -33.11 -4.49
C ALA A 474 3.62 -32.66 -4.20
N PHE A 475 4.27 -33.30 -3.23
CA PHE A 475 5.63 -32.94 -2.85
C PHE A 475 6.72 -33.59 -3.72
N GLU A 476 6.43 -34.75 -4.35
CA GLU A 476 7.40 -35.59 -5.04
C GLU A 476 8.15 -34.88 -6.19
N PRO A 477 7.53 -33.99 -6.98
CA PRO A 477 8.22 -33.32 -8.09
C PRO A 477 9.23 -32.28 -7.65
N TYR A 478 9.26 -31.91 -6.36
CA TYR A 478 10.04 -30.79 -5.87
C TYR A 478 11.26 -31.25 -5.05
N ASP A 479 12.37 -30.54 -5.19
CA ASP A 479 13.60 -30.77 -4.42
C ASP A 479 13.47 -30.23 -3.00
N LEU A 480 12.69 -29.17 -2.82
CA LEU A 480 12.52 -28.42 -1.58
C LEU A 480 11.09 -27.89 -1.47
N VAL A 481 10.59 -27.79 -0.23
CA VAL A 481 9.28 -27.19 0.05
C VAL A 481 9.45 -26.01 1.00
N VAL A 482 8.73 -24.93 0.73
CA VAL A 482 8.56 -23.82 1.67
C VAL A 482 7.11 -23.82 2.13
N MET A 483 6.93 -24.02 3.43
CA MET A 483 5.64 -23.88 4.09
C MET A 483 5.49 -22.40 4.48
N GLY A 484 4.62 -21.69 3.78
CA GLY A 484 4.51 -20.24 3.83
C GLY A 484 3.90 -19.67 5.11
N PRO A 485 4.01 -18.34 5.27
CA PRO A 485 3.33 -17.62 6.33
C PRO A 485 1.82 -17.53 6.07
N GLY A 486 1.06 -17.14 7.11
CA GLY A 486 -0.38 -16.94 7.01
C GLY A 486 -0.99 -16.39 8.28
N PRO A 487 -2.20 -15.81 8.20
CA PRO A 487 -2.98 -15.40 9.36
C PRO A 487 -3.63 -16.62 10.03
N GLY A 488 -3.95 -16.50 11.31
CA GLY A 488 -4.75 -17.48 12.06
C GLY A 488 -4.16 -17.88 13.41
N ASP A 489 -4.96 -18.64 14.17
CA ASP A 489 -4.52 -19.23 15.43
C ASP A 489 -3.94 -20.65 15.18
N PRO A 490 -2.63 -20.87 15.35
CA PRO A 490 -2.00 -22.17 15.09
C PRO A 490 -2.50 -23.30 16.03
N ARG A 491 -3.25 -22.96 17.07
CA ARG A 491 -3.83 -23.90 18.06
C ARG A 491 -5.23 -24.38 17.66
N ASP A 492 -5.89 -23.67 16.73
CA ASP A 492 -7.21 -24.03 16.21
C ASP A 492 -7.08 -25.17 15.18
N CYS A 493 -6.99 -26.39 15.70
CA CYS A 493 -6.79 -27.59 14.87
C CYS A 493 -7.99 -27.94 13.98
N ASP A 494 -9.16 -27.37 14.24
CA ASP A 494 -10.39 -27.61 13.48
C ASP A 494 -10.49 -26.67 12.28
N HIS A 495 -9.72 -25.58 12.26
CA HIS A 495 -9.66 -24.68 11.11
C HIS A 495 -9.04 -25.38 9.90
N PRO A 496 -9.69 -25.40 8.71
CA PRO A 496 -9.24 -26.18 7.54
C PRO A 496 -7.78 -25.92 7.14
N LYS A 497 -7.35 -24.66 7.15
CA LYS A 497 -5.97 -24.28 6.85
C LYS A 497 -4.98 -24.85 7.86
N ILE A 498 -5.24 -24.72 9.16
CA ILE A 498 -4.35 -25.23 10.21
C ILE A 498 -4.28 -26.76 10.15
N ALA A 499 -5.42 -27.43 9.96
CA ALA A 499 -5.47 -28.90 9.78
C ALA A 499 -4.61 -29.32 8.57
N HIS A 500 -4.74 -28.63 7.43
CA HIS A 500 -3.96 -28.89 6.23
C HIS A 500 -2.45 -28.67 6.44
N LEU A 501 -2.05 -27.54 7.05
CA LEU A 501 -0.64 -27.25 7.33
C LEU A 501 -0.02 -28.30 8.27
N ARG A 502 -0.78 -28.79 9.27
CA ARG A 502 -0.34 -29.88 10.16
C ARG A 502 -0.13 -31.18 9.40
N GLU A 503 -1.07 -31.56 8.54
CA GLU A 503 -0.96 -32.78 7.71
C GLU A 503 0.23 -32.68 6.74
N ALA A 504 0.43 -31.50 6.11
CA ALA A 504 1.53 -31.23 5.22
C ALA A 504 2.88 -31.35 5.95
N VAL A 505 3.02 -30.70 7.12
CA VAL A 505 4.23 -30.80 7.96
C VAL A 505 4.49 -32.22 8.40
N ASP A 506 3.47 -32.95 8.87
CA ASP A 506 3.61 -34.38 9.25
C ASP A 506 4.06 -35.25 8.07
N THR A 507 3.56 -34.96 6.87
CA THR A 507 3.93 -35.70 5.66
C THR A 507 5.39 -35.41 5.26
N LEU A 508 5.82 -34.14 5.31
CA LEU A 508 7.20 -33.72 5.02
C LEU A 508 8.19 -34.38 6.00
N LEU A 509 7.87 -34.39 7.30
CA LEU A 509 8.69 -35.02 8.33
C LEU A 509 8.77 -36.55 8.13
N ARG A 510 7.64 -37.22 7.89
CA ARG A 510 7.62 -38.68 7.66
C ARG A 510 8.34 -39.12 6.40
N GLN A 511 8.30 -38.28 5.34
CA GLN A 511 8.97 -38.56 4.08
C GLN A 511 10.42 -38.05 4.05
N GLU A 512 10.90 -37.46 5.15
CA GLU A 512 12.23 -36.86 5.28
C GLU A 512 12.55 -35.87 4.14
N ARG A 513 11.52 -35.09 3.72
CA ARG A 513 11.67 -34.10 2.66
C ARG A 513 12.22 -32.79 3.21
N PRO A 514 13.19 -32.16 2.52
CA PRO A 514 13.72 -30.90 2.97
C PRO A 514 12.69 -29.79 2.86
N PHE A 515 12.47 -29.04 3.96
CA PHE A 515 11.54 -27.92 3.95
C PHE A 515 11.98 -26.76 4.87
N LEU A 516 11.51 -25.56 4.51
CA LEU A 516 11.57 -24.36 5.33
C LEU A 516 10.13 -24.01 5.76
N ALA A 517 9.92 -23.69 7.03
CA ALA A 517 8.63 -23.23 7.54
C ALA A 517 8.76 -21.78 8.06
N VAL A 518 7.85 -20.87 7.64
CA VAL A 518 7.90 -19.45 7.97
C VAL A 518 6.64 -19.04 8.73
N CYS A 519 6.82 -18.27 9.79
CA CYS A 519 5.80 -17.62 10.61
C CYS A 519 4.71 -18.61 11.10
N LEU A 520 3.49 -18.60 10.54
CA LEU A 520 2.43 -19.54 10.92
C LEU A 520 2.86 -21.00 10.79
N SER A 521 3.52 -21.35 9.69
CA SER A 521 4.01 -22.71 9.47
C SER A 521 5.13 -23.10 10.44
N HIS A 522 5.96 -22.15 10.89
CA HIS A 522 6.91 -22.37 12.00
C HIS A 522 6.17 -22.70 13.29
N GLN A 523 5.08 -22.01 13.62
CA GLN A 523 4.28 -22.26 14.82
C GLN A 523 3.61 -23.64 14.76
N VAL A 524 3.06 -24.01 13.60
CA VAL A 524 2.49 -25.36 13.38
C VAL A 524 3.55 -26.44 13.54
N LEU A 525 4.74 -26.26 12.97
CA LEU A 525 5.86 -27.17 13.14
C LEU A 525 6.31 -27.24 14.61
N SER A 526 6.42 -26.09 15.29
CA SER A 526 6.80 -26.03 16.72
C SER A 526 5.85 -26.85 17.60
N ALA A 527 4.53 -26.69 17.40
CA ALA A 527 3.51 -27.46 18.10
C ALA A 527 3.63 -28.96 17.80
N ARG A 528 3.89 -29.33 16.53
CA ARG A 528 4.09 -30.73 16.12
C ARG A 528 5.33 -31.36 16.78
N LEU A 529 6.36 -30.55 17.01
CA LEU A 529 7.59 -31.00 17.70
C LEU A 529 7.50 -30.99 19.23
N GLY A 530 6.32 -30.65 19.78
CA GLY A 530 6.04 -30.68 21.22
C GLY A 530 6.39 -29.39 21.97
N LEU A 531 6.70 -28.30 21.28
CA LEU A 531 6.91 -27.00 21.91
C LEU A 531 5.56 -26.36 22.26
N GLU A 532 5.51 -25.68 23.40
CA GLU A 532 4.32 -24.96 23.85
C GLU A 532 4.07 -23.72 22.96
N LEU A 533 2.82 -23.55 22.50
CA LEU A 533 2.39 -22.35 21.80
C LEU A 533 1.64 -21.42 22.76
N VAL A 534 2.13 -20.20 22.88
CA VAL A 534 1.53 -19.16 23.72
C VAL A 534 1.05 -18.00 22.86
N ARG A 535 -0.06 -17.38 23.26
CA ARG A 535 -0.45 -16.10 22.72
C ARG A 535 0.35 -15.01 23.42
N ARG A 536 0.95 -14.11 22.67
CA ARG A 536 1.69 -12.99 23.22
C ARG A 536 0.73 -11.99 23.86
N GLU A 537 1.13 -11.39 24.96
CA GLU A 537 0.40 -10.28 25.58
C GLU A 537 0.34 -9.08 24.64
N GLN A 538 1.45 -8.84 23.93
CA GLN A 538 1.56 -7.81 22.90
C GLN A 538 1.99 -8.47 21.58
N PRO A 539 1.12 -8.52 20.55
CA PRO A 539 1.48 -9.00 19.23
C PRO A 539 2.64 -8.22 18.62
N ASN A 540 3.51 -8.91 17.90
CA ASN A 540 4.47 -8.26 17.02
C ASN A 540 3.79 -8.07 15.67
N GLN A 541 3.64 -6.82 15.24
CA GLN A 541 3.11 -6.50 13.93
C GLN A 541 4.00 -5.40 13.32
N GLY A 542 4.86 -5.76 12.36
CA GLY A 542 5.85 -4.86 11.80
C GLY A 542 6.91 -4.43 12.82
N VAL A 543 7.39 -5.33 13.66
CA VAL A 543 8.37 -5.03 14.71
C VAL A 543 9.73 -5.59 14.32
N GLN A 544 10.73 -4.73 14.19
CA GLN A 544 12.12 -5.14 14.01
C GLN A 544 12.76 -5.43 15.37
N ARG A 545 13.47 -6.55 15.47
CA ARG A 545 14.24 -6.92 16.67
C ARG A 545 15.61 -7.47 16.30
N GLU A 546 16.58 -7.23 17.18
CA GLU A 546 17.86 -7.93 17.14
C GLU A 546 17.72 -9.24 17.93
N ILE A 547 18.04 -10.35 17.28
CA ILE A 547 17.97 -11.70 17.87
C ILE A 547 19.32 -12.41 17.76
N ASP A 548 19.53 -13.43 18.60
CA ASP A 548 20.57 -14.43 18.38
C ASP A 548 20.02 -15.56 17.50
N LEU A 549 20.47 -15.64 16.25
CA LEU A 549 20.11 -16.71 15.32
C LEU A 549 21.24 -17.75 15.27
N PHE A 550 21.17 -18.72 16.17
CA PHE A 550 22.18 -19.79 16.30
C PHE A 550 23.63 -19.29 16.45
N GLY A 551 23.83 -18.29 17.32
CA GLY A 551 25.15 -17.71 17.63
C GLY A 551 25.54 -16.51 16.79
N ARG A 552 24.63 -16.03 15.92
CA ARG A 552 24.82 -14.82 15.13
C ARG A 552 23.74 -13.80 15.42
N ARG A 553 24.12 -12.56 15.67
CA ARG A 553 23.14 -11.47 15.84
C ARG A 553 22.59 -11.04 14.50
N GLU A 554 21.26 -11.02 14.40
CA GLU A 554 20.50 -10.66 13.20
C GLU A 554 19.39 -9.70 13.56
N ARG A 555 19.14 -8.70 12.69
CA ARG A 555 17.96 -7.83 12.76
C ARG A 555 16.88 -8.35 11.85
N VAL A 556 15.74 -8.69 12.43
CA VAL A 556 14.67 -9.40 11.73
C VAL A 556 13.29 -8.82 12.04
N GLY A 557 12.41 -8.88 11.06
CA GLY A 557 11.03 -8.38 11.14
C GLY A 557 10.04 -9.45 11.60
N PHE A 558 9.22 -9.11 12.59
CA PHE A 558 8.19 -9.99 13.15
C PHE A 558 6.79 -9.49 12.86
N TYR A 559 5.90 -10.42 12.49
CA TYR A 559 4.46 -10.22 12.26
C TYR A 559 3.65 -11.34 12.92
N ASN A 560 3.79 -11.54 14.25
CA ASN A 560 3.21 -12.69 14.93
C ASN A 560 2.45 -12.34 16.20
N THR A 561 1.28 -12.96 16.37
CA THR A 561 0.44 -12.93 17.58
C THR A 561 0.75 -14.09 18.53
N PHE A 562 1.22 -15.20 17.99
CA PHE A 562 1.59 -16.39 18.74
C PHE A 562 3.09 -16.63 18.65
N ALA A 563 3.65 -17.26 19.68
CA ALA A 563 5.03 -17.71 19.70
C ALA A 563 5.13 -19.08 20.34
N SER A 564 6.08 -19.89 19.90
CA SER A 564 6.48 -21.09 20.63
C SER A 564 7.48 -20.73 21.73
N ARG A 565 7.52 -21.54 22.79
CA ARG A 565 8.45 -21.39 23.91
C ARG A 565 9.33 -22.61 24.09
N SER A 566 10.57 -22.35 24.51
CA SER A 566 11.54 -23.37 24.92
C SER A 566 12.41 -22.83 26.05
N ASP A 567 12.70 -23.67 27.03
CA ASP A 567 13.63 -23.34 28.12
C ASP A 567 15.08 -23.68 27.77
N SER A 568 15.31 -24.31 26.60
CA SER A 568 16.62 -24.83 26.19
C SER A 568 16.91 -24.50 24.72
N GLU A 569 18.20 -24.38 24.38
CA GLU A 569 18.69 -24.25 23.00
C GLU A 569 18.67 -25.57 22.23
N LYS A 570 18.30 -26.66 22.88
CA LYS A 570 18.07 -27.99 22.27
C LYS A 570 16.84 -28.63 22.86
N ALA A 571 16.06 -29.28 22.01
CA ALA A 571 14.90 -30.07 22.42
C ALA A 571 14.96 -31.47 21.79
N ASP A 572 14.54 -32.46 22.52
CA ASP A 572 14.35 -33.81 21.99
C ASP A 572 12.94 -33.94 21.40
N SER A 573 12.85 -34.56 20.24
CA SER A 573 11.58 -34.86 19.57
C SER A 573 11.60 -36.25 18.93
N ASP A 574 10.46 -36.69 18.43
CA ASP A 574 10.32 -37.96 17.70
C ASP A 574 11.08 -37.98 16.36
N VAL A 575 11.52 -36.81 15.86
CA VAL A 575 12.36 -36.67 14.65
C VAL A 575 13.85 -36.39 14.98
N GLY A 576 14.25 -36.56 16.24
CA GLY A 576 15.61 -36.35 16.72
C GLY A 576 15.82 -35.05 17.49
N VAL A 577 17.09 -34.72 17.73
CA VAL A 577 17.47 -33.50 18.46
C VAL A 577 17.28 -32.27 17.58
N ILE A 578 16.61 -31.25 18.10
CA ILE A 578 16.34 -29.99 17.45
C ILE A 578 17.20 -28.90 18.11
N GLU A 579 17.87 -28.08 17.31
CA GLU A 579 18.48 -26.83 17.78
C GLU A 579 17.43 -25.72 17.79
N VAL A 580 17.43 -24.92 18.85
CA VAL A 580 16.46 -23.87 19.10
C VAL A 580 17.19 -22.53 19.26
N SER A 581 16.91 -21.59 18.35
CA SER A 581 17.24 -20.17 18.56
C SER A 581 16.07 -19.53 19.32
N ARG A 582 16.33 -18.93 20.47
CA ARG A 582 15.30 -18.38 21.36
C ARG A 582 15.75 -17.10 22.04
N ASP A 583 14.79 -16.35 22.52
CA ASP A 583 15.03 -15.26 23.46
C ASP A 583 15.39 -15.82 24.83
N PRO A 584 16.54 -15.44 25.42
CA PRO A 584 17.00 -15.99 26.69
C PRO A 584 16.13 -15.57 27.89
N GLU A 585 15.43 -14.43 27.80
CA GLU A 585 14.61 -13.89 28.90
C GLU A 585 13.17 -14.42 28.86
N THR A 586 12.56 -14.43 27.66
CA THR A 586 11.14 -14.81 27.49
C THR A 586 10.96 -16.28 27.13
N GLY A 587 12.00 -16.94 26.64
CA GLY A 587 11.95 -18.28 26.09
C GLY A 587 11.28 -18.38 24.72
N GLU A 588 10.89 -17.26 24.10
CA GLU A 588 10.27 -17.24 22.77
C GLU A 588 11.22 -17.79 21.71
N VAL A 589 10.74 -18.72 20.91
CA VAL A 589 11.52 -19.37 19.85
C VAL A 589 11.49 -18.53 18.60
N HIS A 590 12.68 -18.19 18.11
CA HIS A 590 12.86 -17.40 16.87
C HIS A 590 13.04 -18.31 15.65
N ALA A 591 13.70 -19.44 15.81
CA ALA A 591 13.97 -20.37 14.73
C ALA A 591 14.26 -21.78 15.25
N LEU A 592 13.99 -22.79 14.43
CA LEU A 592 14.33 -24.19 14.68
C LEU A 592 15.21 -24.74 13.56
N ARG A 593 16.10 -25.63 13.94
CA ARG A 593 16.98 -26.37 13.03
C ARG A 593 16.97 -27.85 13.43
N GLY A 594 16.53 -28.71 12.51
CA GLY A 594 16.52 -30.16 12.66
C GLY A 594 16.90 -30.87 11.37
N TRP A 595 16.99 -32.19 11.42
CA TRP A 595 17.26 -32.99 10.23
C TRP A 595 16.14 -32.82 9.19
N GLY A 596 16.50 -32.35 8.00
CA GLY A 596 15.55 -32.16 6.90
C GLY A 596 14.67 -30.93 7.01
N PHE A 597 14.75 -30.12 8.06
CA PHE A 597 13.96 -28.88 8.15
C PHE A 597 14.71 -27.70 8.77
N ARG A 598 14.25 -26.50 8.40
CA ARG A 598 14.52 -25.21 9.05
C ARG A 598 13.22 -24.48 9.28
N SER A 599 13.16 -23.65 10.30
CA SER A 599 11.99 -22.77 10.44
C SER A 599 12.34 -21.44 11.07
N MET A 600 11.53 -20.42 10.77
CA MET A 600 11.72 -19.05 11.21
C MET A 600 10.37 -18.45 11.64
N GLN A 601 10.32 -17.89 12.85
CA GLN A 601 9.13 -17.16 13.33
C GLN A 601 9.01 -15.79 12.67
N PHE A 602 10.15 -15.17 12.36
CA PHE A 602 10.23 -13.89 11.66
C PHE A 602 10.06 -14.07 10.14
N HIS A 603 9.85 -12.96 9.44
CA HIS A 603 9.73 -12.91 7.99
C HIS A 603 11.09 -12.58 7.35
N PRO A 604 11.81 -13.57 6.84
CA PRO A 604 13.13 -13.31 6.25
C PRO A 604 13.05 -12.53 4.92
N GLU A 605 11.89 -12.51 4.28
CA GLU A 605 11.60 -11.79 3.03
C GLU A 605 11.22 -10.32 3.24
N ALA A 606 10.82 -9.93 4.46
CA ALA A 606 10.33 -8.59 4.75
C ALA A 606 11.44 -7.51 4.68
N VAL A 607 11.07 -6.27 4.40
CA VAL A 607 11.98 -5.11 4.42
C VAL A 607 12.67 -4.97 5.77
N LEU A 608 11.98 -5.30 6.86
CA LEU A 608 12.49 -5.25 8.23
C LEU A 608 13.52 -6.34 8.58
N THR A 609 13.78 -7.29 7.70
CA THR A 609 14.85 -8.30 7.89
C THR A 609 16.07 -7.89 7.07
N GLU A 610 17.08 -7.34 7.75
CA GLU A 610 18.25 -6.69 7.13
C GLU A 610 18.99 -7.64 6.16
N ASP A 611 19.34 -8.85 6.60
CA ASP A 611 20.10 -9.85 5.84
C ASP A 611 19.24 -11.04 5.38
N GLY A 612 17.96 -10.81 5.07
CA GLY A 612 17.02 -11.87 4.71
C GLY A 612 17.49 -12.85 3.62
N PRO A 613 18.02 -12.37 2.47
CA PRO A 613 18.54 -13.24 1.42
C PRO A 613 19.62 -14.19 1.89
N ARG A 614 20.59 -13.70 2.67
CA ARG A 614 21.65 -14.53 3.23
C ARG A 614 21.09 -15.58 4.20
N ILE A 615 20.19 -15.18 5.09
CA ILE A 615 19.58 -16.09 6.08
C ILE A 615 18.84 -17.23 5.38
N VAL A 616 18.01 -16.94 4.38
CA VAL A 616 17.30 -17.94 3.59
C VAL A 616 18.26 -18.79 2.78
N GLY A 617 19.21 -18.18 2.09
CA GLY A 617 20.21 -18.89 1.29
C GLY A 617 21.03 -19.89 2.09
N GLU A 618 21.50 -19.51 3.29
CA GLU A 618 22.22 -20.39 4.21
C GLU A 618 21.33 -21.53 4.71
N ALA A 619 20.08 -21.25 5.08
CA ALA A 619 19.12 -22.25 5.55
C ALA A 619 18.83 -23.31 4.47
N LEU A 620 18.54 -22.89 3.25
CA LEU A 620 18.19 -23.80 2.15
C LEU A 620 19.39 -24.57 1.62
N THR A 621 20.55 -23.92 1.49
CA THR A 621 21.79 -24.61 1.10
C THR A 621 22.21 -25.64 2.15
N GLY A 622 22.01 -25.34 3.43
CA GLY A 622 22.23 -26.29 4.53
C GLY A 622 21.36 -27.55 4.42
N LEU A 623 20.05 -27.37 4.17
CA LEU A 623 19.09 -28.47 3.98
C LEU A 623 19.47 -29.38 2.80
N LEU A 624 19.85 -28.80 1.67
CA LEU A 624 20.23 -29.59 0.49
C LEU A 624 21.54 -30.35 0.67
N ARG A 625 22.51 -29.81 1.45
CA ARG A 625 23.76 -30.49 1.76
C ARG A 625 23.57 -31.67 2.73
N GLU A 626 22.65 -31.58 3.67
CA GLU A 626 22.31 -32.68 4.60
C GLU A 626 21.78 -33.89 3.82
N ARG A 627 20.96 -33.68 2.80
CA ARG A 627 20.41 -34.76 1.94
C ARG A 627 21.43 -35.40 1.00
N ALA A 628 22.51 -34.70 0.69
CA ALA A 628 23.59 -35.22 -0.19
C ALA A 628 24.60 -36.09 0.56
N ARG A 629 24.52 -36.15 1.88
CA ARG A 629 25.33 -37.01 2.76
C ARG A 629 24.55 -38.28 3.15
#